data_cdf978cb46c6a01f244cfa58878ffbeb
#
_entry.id   cdf978cb46c6a01f244cfa58878ffbeb
#
_cell.length_a   1.000
_cell.length_b   1.000
_cell.length_c   1.000
_cell.angle_alpha   90.00
_cell.angle_beta   90.00
_cell.angle_gamma   90.00
#
_symmetry.space_group_name_H-M   'P 1'
#
loop_
_entity.id
_entity.type
_entity.pdbx_description
1 polymer ?
#
loop_
_entity_poly.entity_id
_entity_poly.type
_entity_poly.pdbx_seq_one_letter_code
_entity_poly.pdbx_strand_id
1 'polypeptide(L)'
;ISYRAGDQPNNAVSLNVFNPGEIASTAGTSGVVYGVLGDVNYDPKSRVNTFAHANYTTDLDRLGVLLCINGTGILNAWVHRNVTPDVSYADMNDLAASVPIGSEGVKIIPFGNGAERVLQNQEVGCSIRGINFNKHNRAHIVRAAQEGIVFSFCYGMEIMQQMGMDIKKIHAGKATMFLSPLFRDTLAGVSGATIELYETDGSACAAKGAVIGAGIYK
;
A
#
# COMPACT_ATOMS: atom_id res chain seq x y z
N ILE A 1 -3.23 31.65 -0.31
CA ILE A 1 -3.03 30.20 -0.34
C ILE A 1 -1.54 29.98 -0.14
N SER A 2 -1.15 29.38 0.97
CA SER A 2 0.24 29.18 1.36
C SER A 2 0.76 27.76 1.03
N TYR A 3 -0.15 26.82 0.77
CA TYR A 3 0.18 25.44 0.41
C TYR A 3 -0.94 24.81 -0.42
N ARG A 4 -0.58 24.00 -1.41
CA ARG A 4 -1.52 23.25 -2.24
C ARG A 4 -0.85 21.95 -2.69
N ALA A 5 -1.48 20.81 -2.38
CA ALA A 5 -1.09 19.49 -2.88
C ALA A 5 -2.33 18.61 -3.04
N GLY A 6 -2.20 17.51 -3.77
CA GLY A 6 -3.20 16.45 -3.79
C GLY A 6 -3.25 15.69 -2.46
N ASP A 7 -4.23 14.80 -2.30
CA ASP A 7 -4.43 14.00 -1.09
C ASP A 7 -3.24 13.09 -0.77
N GLN A 8 -2.67 12.41 -1.76
CA GLN A 8 -1.56 11.49 -1.55
C GLN A 8 -0.22 12.18 -1.24
N PRO A 9 0.21 13.26 -1.93
CA PRO A 9 1.33 14.06 -1.47
C PRO A 9 1.13 14.60 -0.04
N ASN A 10 -0.07 15.05 0.31
CA ASN A 10 -0.40 15.47 1.67
C ASN A 10 -0.22 14.33 2.68
N ASN A 11 -0.73 13.14 2.36
CA ASN A 11 -0.57 11.97 3.21
C ASN A 11 0.91 11.60 3.39
N ALA A 12 1.71 11.67 2.33
CA ALA A 12 3.16 11.44 2.39
C ALA A 12 3.85 12.43 3.34
N VAL A 13 3.50 13.72 3.29
CA VAL A 13 4.00 14.74 4.25
C VAL A 13 3.60 14.39 5.68
N SER A 14 2.36 13.90 5.94
CA SER A 14 1.93 13.52 7.29
C SER A 14 2.73 12.34 7.84
N LEU A 15 3.11 11.43 6.96
CA LEU A 15 3.92 10.25 7.26
C LEU A 15 5.42 10.52 7.25
N ASN A 16 5.83 11.80 7.16
CA ASN A 16 7.23 12.22 7.14
C ASN A 16 8.04 11.59 5.99
N VAL A 17 7.44 11.50 4.80
CA VAL A 17 8.06 10.98 3.58
C VAL A 17 8.50 12.14 2.70
N PHE A 18 9.80 12.39 2.64
CA PHE A 18 10.43 13.52 1.93
C PHE A 18 11.65 13.13 1.10
N ASN A 19 12.28 12.01 1.43
CA ASN A 19 13.55 11.63 0.84
C ASN A 19 13.40 10.52 -0.20
N PRO A 20 14.29 10.46 -1.20
CA PRO A 20 14.31 9.36 -2.16
C PRO A 20 14.40 8.00 -1.48
N GLY A 21 13.61 7.05 -1.96
CA GLY A 21 13.53 5.69 -1.41
C GLY A 21 12.57 5.52 -0.23
N GLU A 22 12.00 6.61 0.29
CA GLU A 22 10.94 6.53 1.29
C GLU A 22 9.57 6.33 0.61
N ILE A 23 8.75 5.48 1.19
CA ILE A 23 7.40 5.14 0.73
C ILE A 23 6.39 5.57 1.79
N ALA A 24 5.35 6.28 1.39
CA ALA A 24 4.10 6.40 2.14
C ALA A 24 3.12 5.33 1.63
N SER A 25 2.56 4.53 2.53
CA SER A 25 1.60 3.51 2.15
C SER A 25 0.31 3.59 2.95
N THR A 26 -0.80 3.40 2.26
CA THR A 26 -2.12 3.22 2.87
C THR A 26 -2.77 1.96 2.33
N ALA A 27 -3.50 1.26 3.19
CA ALA A 27 -4.18 0.01 2.84
C ALA A 27 -5.64 0.05 3.31
N GLY A 28 -6.34 1.09 2.86
CA GLY A 28 -7.78 1.30 3.07
C GLY A 28 -8.62 0.49 2.07
N THR A 29 -9.78 0.99 1.68
CA THR A 29 -10.64 0.38 0.65
C THR A 29 -9.83 0.06 -0.60
N SER A 30 -9.10 1.06 -1.12
CA SER A 30 -8.01 0.88 -2.08
C SER A 30 -6.68 0.98 -1.37
N GLY A 31 -5.64 0.36 -1.94
CA GLY A 31 -4.27 0.51 -1.50
C GLY A 31 -3.56 1.62 -2.26
N VAL A 32 -2.65 2.29 -1.59
CA VAL A 32 -1.78 3.28 -2.21
C VAL A 32 -0.34 3.01 -1.79
N VAL A 33 0.54 3.08 -2.76
CA VAL A 33 1.98 3.17 -2.57
C VAL A 33 2.44 4.48 -3.22
N TYR A 34 3.03 5.35 -2.42
CA TYR A 34 3.53 6.63 -2.87
C TYR A 34 5.00 6.76 -2.49
N GLY A 35 5.87 6.80 -3.48
CA GLY A 35 7.32 6.87 -3.25
C GLY A 35 7.92 8.19 -3.71
N VAL A 36 9.10 8.53 -3.19
CA VAL A 36 9.87 9.71 -3.61
C VAL A 36 11.07 9.29 -4.45
N LEU A 37 11.18 9.85 -5.66
CA LEU A 37 12.37 9.77 -6.51
C LEU A 37 13.23 11.03 -6.36
N GLY A 38 14.56 10.85 -6.44
CA GLY A 38 15.54 11.93 -6.45
C GLY A 38 15.92 12.44 -7.83
N ASP A 39 15.54 11.72 -8.88
CA ASP A 39 15.87 12.03 -10.26
C ASP A 39 14.60 12.08 -11.12
N VAL A 40 14.66 12.83 -12.22
CA VAL A 40 13.54 12.92 -13.16
C VAL A 40 13.44 11.61 -13.94
N ASN A 41 12.43 10.80 -13.63
CA ASN A 41 12.14 9.55 -14.32
C ASN A 41 10.63 9.28 -14.35
N TYR A 42 10.19 8.41 -15.26
CA TYR A 42 8.81 7.98 -15.39
C TYR A 42 8.72 6.53 -15.86
N ASP A 43 7.61 5.86 -15.59
CA ASP A 43 7.33 4.52 -16.12
C ASP A 43 6.86 4.61 -17.58
N PRO A 44 7.61 4.09 -18.57
CA PRO A 44 7.23 4.18 -19.99
C PRO A 44 5.93 3.42 -20.32
N LYS A 45 5.47 2.53 -19.43
CA LYS A 45 4.19 1.83 -19.56
C LYS A 45 3.04 2.55 -18.86
N SER A 46 3.30 3.70 -18.24
CA SER A 46 2.30 4.52 -17.51
C SER A 46 1.52 3.76 -16.44
N ARG A 47 2.15 2.78 -15.79
CA ARG A 47 1.55 1.97 -14.71
C ARG A 47 1.46 2.74 -13.38
N VAL A 48 2.25 3.79 -13.23
CA VAL A 48 2.28 4.71 -12.09
C VAL A 48 2.19 6.15 -12.59
N ASN A 49 1.78 7.07 -11.71
CA ASN A 49 1.82 8.50 -11.99
C ASN A 49 3.07 9.12 -11.38
N THR A 50 3.71 10.03 -12.10
CA THR A 50 4.85 10.81 -11.61
C THR A 50 4.53 12.30 -11.66
N PHE A 51 4.80 13.03 -10.59
CA PHE A 51 4.58 14.46 -10.47
C PHE A 51 5.49 15.08 -9.40
N ALA A 52 5.56 16.42 -9.32
CA ALA A 52 6.35 17.10 -8.30
C ALA A 52 5.88 16.72 -6.89
N HIS A 53 6.80 16.34 -6.03
CA HIS A 53 6.51 16.11 -4.62
C HIS A 53 6.40 17.44 -3.84
N ALA A 54 5.86 17.38 -2.62
CA ALA A 54 5.60 18.57 -1.80
C ALA A 54 6.85 19.42 -1.49
N ASN A 55 8.03 18.81 -1.48
CA ASN A 55 9.32 19.48 -1.26
C ASN A 55 10.17 19.61 -2.54
N TYR A 56 9.55 19.51 -3.72
CA TYR A 56 10.22 19.82 -4.99
C TYR A 56 10.61 21.30 -5.06
N THR A 57 11.83 21.57 -5.51
CA THR A 57 12.27 22.93 -5.85
C THR A 57 13.02 22.89 -7.19
N THR A 58 13.30 24.07 -7.77
CA THR A 58 14.10 24.15 -9.01
C THR A 58 15.50 23.58 -8.89
N ASP A 59 16.05 23.55 -7.68
CA ASP A 59 17.41 23.10 -7.39
C ASP A 59 17.45 21.72 -6.75
N LEU A 60 16.29 21.13 -6.48
CA LEU A 60 16.16 19.85 -5.80
C LEU A 60 15.02 19.03 -6.39
N ASP A 61 15.39 18.10 -7.27
CA ASP A 61 14.42 17.17 -7.83
C ASP A 61 13.87 16.25 -6.73
N ARG A 62 12.56 16.33 -6.56
CA ARG A 62 11.79 15.42 -5.70
C ARG A 62 10.48 15.10 -6.40
N LEU A 63 10.40 13.91 -6.94
CA LEU A 63 9.23 13.45 -7.67
C LEU A 63 8.45 12.45 -6.84
N GLY A 64 7.16 12.69 -6.73
CA GLY A 64 6.21 11.73 -6.17
C GLY A 64 5.80 10.71 -7.22
N VAL A 65 5.95 9.44 -6.93
CA VAL A 65 5.48 8.32 -7.76
C VAL A 65 4.31 7.66 -7.07
N LEU A 66 3.14 7.74 -7.69
CA LEU A 66 1.88 7.26 -7.13
C LEU A 66 1.41 6.01 -7.84
N LEU A 67 1.18 4.96 -7.07
CA LEU A 67 0.48 3.75 -7.44
C LEU A 67 -0.82 3.61 -6.65
N CYS A 68 -1.93 3.38 -7.33
CA CYS A 68 -3.18 2.95 -6.73
C CYS A 68 -3.41 1.46 -7.01
N ILE A 69 -3.90 0.74 -6.00
CA ILE A 69 -4.19 -0.69 -6.07
C ILE A 69 -5.62 -0.91 -5.61
N ASN A 70 -6.52 -1.26 -6.53
CA ASN A 70 -7.84 -1.72 -6.19
C ASN A 70 -7.77 -3.15 -5.65
N GLY A 71 -8.69 -3.51 -4.76
CA GLY A 71 -8.72 -4.87 -4.22
C GLY A 71 -7.94 -5.05 -2.92
N THR A 72 -7.65 -3.98 -2.20
CA THR A 72 -6.95 -4.03 -0.90
C THR A 72 -7.92 -4.31 0.26
N GLY A 73 -8.29 -3.31 1.03
CA GLY A 73 -9.22 -3.48 2.15
C GLY A 73 -10.62 -3.89 1.70
N ILE A 74 -11.02 -3.59 0.46
CA ILE A 74 -12.30 -4.08 -0.08
C ILE A 74 -12.30 -5.61 -0.23
N LEU A 75 -11.18 -6.22 -0.64
CA LEU A 75 -11.05 -7.69 -0.65
C LEU A 75 -11.08 -8.24 0.78
N ASN A 76 -10.35 -7.63 1.71
CA ASN A 76 -10.34 -8.06 3.11
C ASN A 76 -11.74 -7.98 3.73
N ALA A 77 -12.48 -6.90 3.46
CA ALA A 77 -13.86 -6.73 3.89
C ALA A 77 -14.83 -7.72 3.21
N TRP A 78 -14.60 -8.06 1.95
CA TRP A 78 -15.39 -9.07 1.25
C TRP A 78 -15.17 -10.46 1.87
N VAL A 79 -13.93 -10.83 2.15
CA VAL A 79 -13.59 -12.09 2.83
C VAL A 79 -14.21 -12.14 4.22
N HIS A 80 -14.13 -11.05 4.98
CA HIS A 80 -14.78 -10.97 6.29
C HIS A 80 -16.28 -11.25 6.18
N ARG A 81 -17.00 -10.56 5.30
CA ARG A 81 -18.45 -10.70 5.18
C ARG A 81 -18.92 -12.05 4.63
N ASN A 82 -18.13 -12.71 3.77
CA ASN A 82 -18.60 -13.88 3.03
C ASN A 82 -17.92 -15.19 3.47
N VAL A 83 -16.76 -15.12 4.11
CA VAL A 83 -16.00 -16.31 4.53
C VAL A 83 -15.93 -16.43 6.04
N THR A 84 -15.85 -15.30 6.76
CA THR A 84 -15.72 -15.25 8.22
C THR A 84 -16.69 -14.25 8.88
N PRO A 85 -18.00 -14.28 8.56
CA PRO A 85 -18.95 -13.29 9.07
C PRO A 85 -19.20 -13.40 10.59
N ASP A 86 -18.78 -14.50 11.17
CA ASP A 86 -18.99 -14.90 12.57
C ASP A 86 -17.85 -14.47 13.52
N VAL A 87 -16.80 -13.83 13.00
CA VAL A 87 -15.66 -13.43 13.82
C VAL A 87 -15.33 -11.94 13.65
N SER A 88 -14.64 -11.36 14.63
CA SER A 88 -14.12 -10.00 14.52
C SER A 88 -12.93 -9.92 13.53
N TYR A 89 -12.56 -8.71 13.10
CA TYR A 89 -11.34 -8.54 12.30
C TYR A 89 -10.05 -8.97 13.05
N ALA A 90 -10.02 -8.86 14.38
CA ALA A 90 -8.92 -9.34 15.19
C ALA A 90 -8.82 -10.88 15.13
N ASP A 91 -9.93 -11.57 15.40
CA ASP A 91 -9.99 -13.03 15.32
C ASP A 91 -9.73 -13.54 13.88
N MET A 92 -10.16 -12.79 12.87
CA MET A 92 -9.84 -13.09 11.47
C MET A 92 -8.34 -13.03 11.20
N ASN A 93 -7.62 -12.07 11.80
CA ASN A 93 -6.15 -12.02 11.72
C ASN A 93 -5.50 -13.21 12.43
N ASP A 94 -6.03 -13.62 13.58
CA ASP A 94 -5.54 -14.79 14.32
C ASP A 94 -5.78 -16.09 13.55
N LEU A 95 -6.93 -16.22 12.89
CA LEU A 95 -7.20 -17.32 11.95
C LEU A 95 -6.14 -17.36 10.82
N ALA A 96 -5.85 -16.22 10.21
CA ALA A 96 -4.83 -16.15 9.17
C ALA A 96 -3.44 -16.52 9.70
N ALA A 97 -3.09 -16.08 10.92
CA ALA A 97 -1.82 -16.38 11.56
C ALA A 97 -1.65 -17.87 11.92
N SER A 98 -2.74 -18.62 12.09
CA SER A 98 -2.71 -20.06 12.37
C SER A 98 -2.29 -20.92 11.18
N VAL A 99 -2.23 -20.34 9.97
CA VAL A 99 -1.84 -21.02 8.73
C VAL A 99 -0.42 -20.63 8.35
N PRO A 100 0.41 -21.56 7.83
CA PRO A 100 1.78 -21.24 7.40
C PRO A 100 1.84 -20.18 6.29
N ILE A 101 2.99 -19.51 6.18
CA ILE A 101 3.31 -18.60 5.07
C ILE A 101 3.11 -19.31 3.73
N GLY A 102 2.50 -18.62 2.77
CA GLY A 102 2.13 -19.17 1.47
C GLY A 102 0.82 -19.93 1.48
N SER A 103 0.08 -19.89 2.62
CA SER A 103 -1.26 -20.48 2.76
C SER A 103 -1.38 -21.90 2.21
N GLU A 104 -0.32 -22.73 2.39
CA GLU A 104 -0.19 -24.09 1.85
C GLU A 104 -0.49 -24.21 0.34
N GLY A 105 -0.23 -23.13 -0.42
CA GLY A 105 -0.40 -23.06 -1.86
C GLY A 105 -1.72 -22.43 -2.33
N VAL A 106 -2.61 -22.04 -1.43
CA VAL A 106 -3.77 -21.21 -1.80
C VAL A 106 -3.29 -19.81 -2.14
N LYS A 107 -3.75 -19.27 -3.27
CA LYS A 107 -3.38 -17.95 -3.78
C LYS A 107 -4.63 -17.18 -4.18
N ILE A 108 -4.65 -15.89 -3.86
CA ILE A 108 -5.72 -14.98 -4.29
C ILE A 108 -5.12 -13.84 -5.12
N ILE A 109 -5.66 -13.66 -6.32
CA ILE A 109 -5.40 -12.48 -7.16
C ILE A 109 -6.43 -11.42 -6.78
N PRO A 110 -6.04 -10.22 -6.28
CA PRO A 110 -6.95 -9.35 -5.54
C PRO A 110 -7.74 -8.35 -6.40
N PHE A 111 -7.69 -8.43 -7.72
CA PHE A 111 -8.18 -7.38 -8.63
C PHE A 111 -9.66 -7.51 -9.00
N GLY A 112 -10.52 -7.91 -8.04
CA GLY A 112 -11.96 -8.05 -8.26
C GLY A 112 -12.69 -6.74 -8.61
N ASN A 113 -12.10 -5.60 -8.24
CA ASN A 113 -12.57 -4.26 -8.58
C ASN A 113 -11.71 -3.58 -9.66
N GLY A 114 -11.03 -4.38 -10.48
CA GLY A 114 -10.09 -3.91 -11.49
C GLY A 114 -8.67 -3.73 -10.94
N ALA A 115 -7.72 -3.67 -11.83
CA ALA A 115 -6.30 -3.51 -11.55
C ALA A 115 -5.79 -2.09 -11.89
N GLU A 116 -6.61 -1.30 -12.56
CA GLU A 116 -6.23 0.03 -13.05
C GLU A 116 -4.90 0.03 -13.82
N ARG A 117 -4.10 1.07 -13.61
CA ARG A 117 -2.84 1.28 -14.33
C ARG A 117 -1.81 0.22 -14.05
N VAL A 118 -1.79 -0.35 -12.84
CA VAL A 118 -0.74 -1.32 -12.44
C VAL A 118 -0.65 -2.51 -13.40
N LEU A 119 -1.77 -2.96 -13.96
CA LEU A 119 -1.84 -3.97 -15.01
C LEU A 119 -2.25 -3.38 -16.37
N GLN A 120 -1.95 -2.11 -16.63
CA GLN A 120 -2.23 -1.43 -17.90
C GLN A 120 -3.73 -1.50 -18.27
N ASN A 121 -4.60 -1.32 -17.28
CA ASN A 121 -6.06 -1.38 -17.37
C ASN A 121 -6.61 -2.75 -17.89
N GLN A 122 -5.84 -3.83 -17.73
CA GLN A 122 -6.35 -5.17 -18.03
C GLN A 122 -7.33 -5.62 -16.95
N GLU A 123 -8.46 -6.14 -17.35
CA GLU A 123 -9.44 -6.75 -16.45
C GLU A 123 -9.11 -8.22 -16.22
N VAL A 124 -8.41 -8.48 -15.11
CA VAL A 124 -8.03 -9.84 -14.71
C VAL A 124 -8.96 -10.43 -13.65
N GLY A 125 -9.75 -9.59 -12.99
CA GLY A 125 -10.66 -9.99 -11.93
C GLY A 125 -9.98 -10.54 -10.68
N CYS A 126 -10.79 -11.05 -9.75
CA CYS A 126 -10.32 -11.83 -8.62
C CYS A 126 -10.33 -13.31 -8.94
N SER A 127 -9.32 -14.03 -8.51
CA SER A 127 -9.33 -15.50 -8.60
C SER A 127 -8.72 -16.13 -7.35
N ILE A 128 -9.29 -17.26 -6.95
CA ILE A 128 -8.78 -18.12 -5.87
C ILE A 128 -8.26 -19.38 -6.52
N ARG A 129 -7.01 -19.74 -6.27
CA ARG A 129 -6.34 -20.88 -6.89
C ARG A 129 -5.67 -21.77 -5.85
N GLY A 130 -5.48 -23.04 -6.20
CA GLY A 130 -4.75 -23.99 -5.37
C GLY A 130 -5.54 -24.59 -4.20
N ILE A 131 -6.86 -24.40 -4.16
CA ILE A 131 -7.69 -25.00 -3.10
C ILE A 131 -7.73 -26.52 -3.25
N ASN A 132 -7.47 -27.21 -2.12
CA ASN A 132 -7.69 -28.64 -1.93
C ASN A 132 -8.73 -28.81 -0.81
N PHE A 133 -9.88 -29.39 -1.13
CA PHE A 133 -11.02 -29.50 -0.20
C PHE A 133 -10.76 -30.37 1.02
N ASN A 134 -9.75 -31.23 0.99
CA ASN A 134 -9.36 -32.06 2.13
C ASN A 134 -8.35 -31.37 3.09
N LYS A 135 -7.71 -30.28 2.65
CA LYS A 135 -6.64 -29.60 3.42
C LYS A 135 -7.03 -28.21 3.87
N HIS A 136 -7.66 -27.45 2.96
CA HIS A 136 -7.83 -26.03 3.14
C HIS A 136 -9.19 -25.68 3.73
N ASN A 137 -9.18 -24.69 4.61
CA ASN A 137 -10.36 -24.15 5.25
C ASN A 137 -10.38 -22.63 5.17
N ARG A 138 -11.31 -21.97 5.86
CA ARG A 138 -11.49 -20.50 5.84
C ARG A 138 -10.23 -19.74 6.26
N ALA A 139 -9.40 -20.28 7.16
CA ALA A 139 -8.16 -19.62 7.61
C ALA A 139 -7.17 -19.47 6.45
N HIS A 140 -7.07 -20.47 5.57
CA HIS A 140 -6.25 -20.40 4.36
C HIS A 140 -6.74 -19.33 3.39
N ILE A 141 -8.06 -19.17 3.22
CA ILE A 141 -8.63 -18.11 2.37
C ILE A 141 -8.28 -16.74 2.92
N VAL A 142 -8.43 -16.54 4.24
CA VAL A 142 -8.09 -15.27 4.89
C VAL A 142 -6.62 -14.94 4.70
N ARG A 143 -5.74 -15.90 4.97
CA ARG A 143 -4.30 -15.70 4.82
C ARG A 143 -3.93 -15.41 3.37
N ALA A 144 -4.41 -16.20 2.43
CA ALA A 144 -4.16 -16.01 1.00
C ALA A 144 -4.67 -14.64 0.48
N ALA A 145 -5.76 -14.12 1.05
CA ALA A 145 -6.25 -12.79 0.71
C ALA A 145 -5.28 -11.70 1.18
N GLN A 146 -4.81 -11.75 2.42
CA GLN A 146 -3.84 -10.78 2.93
C GLN A 146 -2.51 -10.86 2.20
N GLU A 147 -2.00 -12.06 1.92
CA GLU A 147 -0.79 -12.27 1.12
C GLU A 147 -0.96 -11.76 -0.31
N GLY A 148 -2.09 -12.01 -0.95
CA GLY A 148 -2.39 -11.51 -2.30
C GLY A 148 -2.42 -9.99 -2.37
N ILE A 149 -2.95 -9.32 -1.35
CA ILE A 149 -2.90 -7.86 -1.22
C ILE A 149 -1.44 -7.40 -1.11
N VAL A 150 -0.64 -8.03 -0.23
CA VAL A 150 0.79 -7.70 -0.08
C VAL A 150 1.54 -7.86 -1.40
N PHE A 151 1.34 -8.95 -2.13
CA PHE A 151 2.00 -9.17 -3.41
C PHE A 151 1.63 -8.13 -4.46
N SER A 152 0.41 -7.60 -4.43
CA SER A 152 0.03 -6.50 -5.33
C SER A 152 0.77 -5.19 -4.98
N PHE A 153 1.01 -4.92 -3.69
CA PHE A 153 1.84 -3.80 -3.25
C PHE A 153 3.29 -3.98 -3.69
N CYS A 154 3.85 -5.18 -3.47
CA CYS A 154 5.23 -5.49 -3.85
C CYS A 154 5.43 -5.38 -5.37
N TYR A 155 4.48 -5.86 -6.19
CA TYR A 155 4.53 -5.69 -7.64
C TYR A 155 4.57 -4.21 -8.04
N GLY A 156 3.80 -3.37 -7.37
CA GLY A 156 3.85 -1.91 -7.59
C GLY A 156 5.19 -1.29 -7.17
N MET A 157 5.75 -1.74 -6.04
CA MET A 157 7.08 -1.30 -5.60
C MET A 157 8.18 -1.75 -6.54
N GLU A 158 8.09 -2.95 -7.16
CA GLU A 158 9.01 -3.39 -8.21
C GLU A 158 9.01 -2.44 -9.42
N ILE A 159 7.86 -1.88 -9.80
CA ILE A 159 7.78 -0.87 -10.87
C ILE A 159 8.57 0.38 -10.45
N MET A 160 8.43 0.84 -9.21
CA MET A 160 9.17 1.99 -8.69
C MET A 160 10.69 1.71 -8.62
N GLN A 161 11.08 0.48 -8.24
CA GLN A 161 12.48 0.05 -8.26
C GLN A 161 13.06 0.03 -9.68
N GLN A 162 12.28 -0.39 -10.69
CA GLN A 162 12.67 -0.30 -12.10
C GLN A 162 12.89 1.15 -12.57
N MET A 163 12.25 2.12 -11.91
CA MET A 163 12.46 3.54 -12.12
C MET A 163 13.67 4.11 -11.36
N GLY A 164 14.42 3.28 -10.63
CA GLY A 164 15.62 3.69 -9.89
C GLY A 164 15.37 4.00 -8.40
N MET A 165 14.20 3.67 -7.86
CA MET A 165 13.91 3.89 -6.43
C MET A 165 14.55 2.78 -5.57
N ASP A 166 15.44 3.13 -4.66
CA ASP A 166 16.01 2.22 -3.65
C ASP A 166 15.13 2.24 -2.39
N ILE A 167 14.12 1.38 -2.38
CA ILE A 167 13.10 1.34 -1.32
C ILE A 167 13.69 0.71 -0.05
N LYS A 168 13.78 1.50 1.02
CA LYS A 168 14.31 1.08 2.33
C LYS A 168 13.28 1.12 3.45
N LYS A 169 12.33 2.08 3.35
CA LYS A 169 11.36 2.34 4.40
C LYS A 169 9.96 2.52 3.84
N ILE A 170 9.00 1.94 4.52
CA ILE A 170 7.57 2.12 4.28
C ILE A 170 6.97 2.78 5.51
N HIS A 171 6.51 4.00 5.35
CA HIS A 171 5.82 4.76 6.38
C HIS A 171 4.31 4.56 6.19
N ALA A 172 3.61 4.17 7.22
CA ALA A 172 2.17 3.93 7.18
C ALA A 172 1.46 4.47 8.42
N GLY A 173 0.20 4.86 8.25
CA GLY A 173 -0.66 5.18 9.38
C GLY A 173 -1.03 3.91 10.16
N LYS A 174 -1.16 4.01 11.48
CA LYS A 174 -1.61 2.93 12.36
C LYS A 174 -3.12 2.72 12.21
N ALA A 175 -3.54 2.25 11.03
CA ALA A 175 -4.94 2.11 10.65
C ALA A 175 -5.13 0.98 9.61
N THR A 176 -6.37 0.54 9.43
CA THR A 176 -6.80 -0.39 8.36
C THR A 176 -6.00 -1.69 8.34
N MET A 177 -5.51 -2.15 7.17
CA MET A 177 -4.73 -3.38 7.04
C MET A 177 -3.40 -3.33 7.83
N PHE A 178 -2.81 -2.14 8.04
CA PHE A 178 -1.62 -1.99 8.85
C PHE A 178 -1.83 -2.27 10.36
N LEU A 179 -3.08 -2.49 10.81
CA LEU A 179 -3.36 -3.02 12.14
C LEU A 179 -3.08 -4.53 12.25
N SER A 180 -3.10 -5.27 11.14
CA SER A 180 -2.76 -6.69 11.12
C SER A 180 -1.24 -6.89 11.23
N PRO A 181 -0.73 -7.57 12.27
CA PRO A 181 0.67 -7.96 12.36
C PRO A 181 1.09 -8.81 11.16
N LEU A 182 0.25 -9.79 10.78
CA LEU A 182 0.52 -10.67 9.64
C LEU A 182 0.72 -9.87 8.34
N PHE A 183 -0.12 -8.87 8.08
CA PHE A 183 0.01 -8.02 6.89
C PHE A 183 1.36 -7.28 6.89
N ARG A 184 1.72 -6.67 8.03
CA ARG A 184 3.01 -5.95 8.17
C ARG A 184 4.21 -6.87 8.02
N ASP A 185 4.21 -8.01 8.70
CA ASP A 185 5.31 -8.97 8.67
C ASP A 185 5.50 -9.55 7.27
N THR A 186 4.39 -9.86 6.57
CA THR A 186 4.43 -10.32 5.19
C THR A 186 4.98 -9.23 4.26
N LEU A 187 4.50 -8.00 4.39
CA LEU A 187 4.95 -6.88 3.56
C LEU A 187 6.44 -6.56 3.80
N ALA A 188 6.88 -6.52 5.06
CA ALA A 188 8.29 -6.31 5.39
C ALA A 188 9.17 -7.45 4.85
N GLY A 189 8.73 -8.71 5.05
CA GLY A 189 9.47 -9.89 4.60
C GLY A 189 9.62 -9.99 3.09
N VAL A 190 8.59 -9.63 2.32
CA VAL A 190 8.63 -9.69 0.84
C VAL A 190 9.34 -8.47 0.23
N SER A 191 9.11 -7.28 0.77
CA SER A 191 9.71 -6.05 0.25
C SER A 191 11.17 -5.84 0.69
N GLY A 192 11.57 -6.45 1.81
CA GLY A 192 12.85 -6.20 2.47
C GLY A 192 12.93 -4.81 3.16
N ALA A 193 11.83 -4.06 3.16
CA ALA A 193 11.79 -2.72 3.73
C ALA A 193 11.37 -2.73 5.21
N THR A 194 11.88 -1.76 5.98
CA THR A 194 11.40 -1.52 7.34
C THR A 194 10.06 -0.78 7.30
N ILE A 195 9.07 -1.25 8.06
CA ILE A 195 7.77 -0.58 8.20
C ILE A 195 7.77 0.27 9.47
N GLU A 196 7.54 1.56 9.31
CA GLU A 196 7.37 2.53 10.42
C GLU A 196 5.90 2.96 10.50
N LEU A 197 5.29 2.80 11.69
CA LEU A 197 3.90 3.17 11.92
C LEU A 197 3.79 4.53 12.61
N TYR A 198 2.92 5.38 12.08
CA TYR A 198 2.67 6.73 12.56
C TYR A 198 1.24 6.89 13.05
N GLU A 199 1.05 7.57 14.17
CA GLU A 199 -0.26 8.03 14.65
C GLU A 199 -0.58 9.38 14.01
N THR A 200 -1.05 9.34 12.78
CA THR A 200 -1.40 10.54 12.01
C THR A 200 -2.52 10.25 11.01
N ASP A 201 -3.18 11.29 10.57
CA ASP A 201 -4.19 11.26 9.51
C ASP A 201 -3.95 12.38 8.48
N GLY A 202 -4.72 12.36 7.40
CA GLY A 202 -4.60 13.34 6.33
C GLY A 202 -4.98 14.77 6.77
N SER A 203 -5.79 14.95 7.81
CA SER A 203 -6.19 16.26 8.32
C SER A 203 -5.05 16.94 9.08
N ALA A 204 -4.32 16.19 9.90
CA ALA A 204 -3.12 16.64 10.58
C ALA A 204 -2.05 17.11 9.58
N CYS A 205 -1.98 16.44 8.42
CA CYS A 205 -1.08 16.81 7.35
C CYS A 205 -1.43 18.16 6.71
N ALA A 206 -2.70 18.34 6.35
CA ALA A 206 -3.15 19.60 5.76
C ALA A 206 -2.84 20.78 6.69
N ALA A 207 -3.02 20.59 8.01
CA ALA A 207 -2.67 21.58 9.01
C ALA A 207 -1.16 21.87 9.03
N LYS A 208 -0.30 20.82 9.04
CA LYS A 208 1.17 20.98 8.98
C LYS A 208 1.59 21.72 7.70
N GLY A 209 1.08 21.33 6.54
CA GLY A 209 1.36 21.98 5.27
C GLY A 209 0.99 23.47 5.27
N ALA A 210 -0.17 23.81 5.84
CA ALA A 210 -0.61 25.21 5.97
C ALA A 210 0.32 26.03 6.87
N VAL A 211 0.78 25.45 7.98
CA VAL A 211 1.66 26.11 8.95
C VAL A 211 3.06 26.33 8.37
N ILE A 212 3.60 25.33 7.62
CA ILE A 212 4.88 25.48 6.89
C ILE A 212 4.75 26.56 5.81
N GLY A 213 3.68 26.50 5.00
CA GLY A 213 3.43 27.48 3.95
C GLY A 213 3.16 28.89 4.46
N ALA A 214 2.73 29.05 5.72
CA ALA A 214 2.61 30.34 6.40
C ALA A 214 3.92 30.83 7.01
N GLY A 215 5.00 30.05 6.96
CA GLY A 215 6.29 30.39 7.55
C GLY A 215 6.34 30.34 9.08
N ILE A 216 5.36 29.68 9.72
CA ILE A 216 5.29 29.51 11.19
C ILE A 216 6.28 28.45 11.64
N TYR A 217 6.47 27.40 10.84
CA TYR A 217 7.54 26.41 10.99
C TYR A 217 8.53 26.54 9.81
N LYS A 218 9.80 26.38 10.16
CA LYS A 218 10.90 26.31 9.17
C LYS A 218 11.29 24.88 8.92
#